data_22c79f2d88357f5e83d38d8e62bdedbb
#
_entry.id   22c79f2d88357f5e83d38d8e62bdedbb
#
_cell.length_a   1.000
_cell.length_b   1.000
_cell.length_c   1.000
_cell.angle_alpha   90.00
_cell.angle_beta   90.00
_cell.angle_gamma   90.00
#
_symmetry.space_group_name_H-M   'P 1'
#
loop_
_entity.id
_entity.type
_entity.pdbx_description
1 polymer ?
#
loop_
_entity_poly.entity_id
_entity_poly.type
_entity_poly.pdbx_seq_one_letter_code
_entity_poly.pdbx_strand_id
1 'polypeptide(L)'
;MPLPTIPDYSTYIKTPALIHPSVLKDGHPIEKGIRLIKYSGGFCVVFPYQTPSKKYAVRCWHAEVTDAKRRTQVIADALKRSNLPYFVGFDFFEEGIMTPLGMQPIVVMDWVDAQSLKKFLAEHITESNVINEIAENFKKMVADLHTNHFSHGDLQHGNIMVKPDLSLVLVDYDSMFVPELNGMPDEIKGLVGYQHEARWKNKLVSEKADYFSELVIYLSLKALAKMPSLWKDLNMEDTETLLFSGEDIQSKGSSNIFRLLKTDSELVPLVDKLCEFMDKPTIEDLMPLEDAVVSKSESISSKWKGGNGYKATTKRGEVDNPNEIAGKWGKGNGYVKPNKEEERKKLSSSISEKFKKPE
;
A
#
# COMPACT_ATOMS: atom_id res chain seq x y z
N MET A 1 7.72 -24.62 -21.85
CA MET A 1 6.55 -25.42 -22.33
C MET A 1 5.34 -24.53 -22.23
N PRO A 2 4.39 -24.61 -23.17
CA PRO A 2 3.18 -23.78 -23.04
C PRO A 2 2.47 -24.08 -21.72
N LEU A 3 2.00 -23.03 -21.04
CA LEU A 3 1.19 -23.15 -19.81
C LEU A 3 -0.29 -23.34 -20.18
N PRO A 4 -1.08 -24.00 -19.32
CA PRO A 4 -2.52 -24.09 -19.51
C PRO A 4 -3.17 -22.71 -19.48
N THR A 5 -4.23 -22.56 -20.26
CA THR A 5 -5.04 -21.32 -20.26
C THR A 5 -5.96 -21.25 -19.05
N ILE A 6 -6.52 -20.07 -18.78
CA ILE A 6 -7.55 -19.88 -17.72
C ILE A 6 -8.78 -20.79 -17.96
N PRO A 7 -9.31 -20.99 -19.19
CA PRO A 7 -10.34 -21.98 -19.47
C PRO A 7 -9.94 -23.43 -19.13
N ASP A 8 -8.68 -23.81 -19.42
CA ASP A 8 -8.20 -25.16 -19.07
C ASP A 8 -8.26 -25.37 -17.56
N TYR A 9 -7.62 -24.47 -16.78
CA TYR A 9 -7.69 -24.55 -15.32
C TYR A 9 -9.14 -24.54 -14.80
N SER A 10 -10.03 -23.71 -15.38
CA SER A 10 -11.45 -23.64 -14.97
C SER A 10 -12.20 -24.97 -15.21
N THR A 11 -11.74 -25.77 -16.13
CA THR A 11 -12.29 -27.11 -16.41
C THR A 11 -11.73 -28.13 -15.44
N TYR A 12 -10.42 -28.22 -15.30
CA TYR A 12 -9.75 -29.27 -14.56
C TYR A 12 -9.81 -29.10 -13.04
N ILE A 13 -9.87 -27.87 -12.53
CA ILE A 13 -10.02 -27.60 -11.08
C ILE A 13 -11.34 -28.16 -10.48
N LYS A 14 -12.33 -28.43 -11.31
CA LYS A 14 -13.61 -29.02 -10.90
C LYS A 14 -13.55 -30.53 -10.66
N THR A 15 -12.45 -31.18 -11.06
CA THR A 15 -12.29 -32.62 -10.97
C THR A 15 -11.34 -32.99 -9.85
N PRO A 16 -11.84 -33.40 -8.66
CA PRO A 16 -10.98 -33.63 -7.47
C PRO A 16 -9.86 -34.63 -7.72
N ALA A 17 -10.08 -35.66 -8.56
CA ALA A 17 -9.09 -36.68 -8.89
C ALA A 17 -7.84 -36.12 -9.64
N LEU A 18 -7.93 -34.90 -10.18
CA LEU A 18 -6.84 -34.22 -10.88
C LEU A 18 -6.05 -33.27 -9.98
N ILE A 19 -6.45 -33.12 -8.71
CA ILE A 19 -5.85 -32.21 -7.74
C ILE A 19 -5.09 -33.06 -6.73
N HIS A 20 -3.78 -32.85 -6.64
CA HIS A 20 -2.89 -33.73 -5.89
C HIS A 20 -2.63 -33.31 -4.42
N PRO A 21 -2.56 -32.01 -4.07
CA PRO A 21 -2.31 -31.61 -2.69
C PRO A 21 -3.32 -32.18 -1.71
N SER A 22 -2.85 -32.92 -0.71
CA SER A 22 -3.71 -33.57 0.30
C SER A 22 -4.55 -32.57 1.10
N VAL A 23 -4.09 -31.32 1.24
CA VAL A 23 -4.84 -30.25 1.92
C VAL A 23 -6.11 -29.84 1.16
N LEU A 24 -6.19 -30.14 -0.15
CA LEU A 24 -7.37 -29.86 -0.99
C LEU A 24 -8.27 -31.09 -1.16
N LYS A 25 -7.93 -32.21 -0.51
CA LYS A 25 -8.69 -33.45 -0.61
C LYS A 25 -10.16 -33.25 -0.21
N ASP A 26 -11.04 -33.89 -0.95
CA ASP A 26 -12.50 -33.85 -0.74
C ASP A 26 -13.09 -32.43 -0.85
N GLY A 27 -12.35 -31.50 -1.41
CA GLY A 27 -12.79 -30.12 -1.66
C GLY A 27 -13.32 -29.91 -3.08
N HIS A 28 -13.78 -28.68 -3.30
CA HIS A 28 -14.29 -28.25 -4.59
C HIS A 28 -14.11 -26.73 -4.76
N PRO A 29 -13.94 -26.24 -6.01
CA PRO A 29 -13.92 -24.81 -6.26
C PRO A 29 -15.29 -24.18 -6.00
N ILE A 30 -15.31 -22.92 -5.55
CA ILE A 30 -16.57 -22.24 -5.23
C ILE A 30 -17.24 -21.74 -6.50
N GLU A 31 -18.54 -22.00 -6.61
CA GLU A 31 -19.39 -21.56 -7.72
C GLU A 31 -20.51 -20.63 -7.22
N LYS A 32 -20.91 -19.68 -8.08
CA LYS A 32 -22.12 -18.87 -7.89
C LYS A 32 -23.13 -19.25 -8.98
N GLY A 33 -24.09 -20.09 -8.63
CA GLY A 33 -24.94 -20.79 -9.59
C GLY A 33 -24.11 -21.75 -10.44
N ILE A 34 -24.10 -21.56 -11.75
CA ILE A 34 -23.29 -22.38 -12.69
C ILE A 34 -21.92 -21.76 -13.00
N ARG A 35 -21.62 -20.57 -12.46
CA ARG A 35 -20.39 -19.85 -12.74
C ARG A 35 -19.34 -20.12 -11.68
N LEU A 36 -18.19 -20.61 -12.12
CA LEU A 36 -17.00 -20.73 -11.30
C LEU A 36 -16.50 -19.34 -10.87
N ILE A 37 -16.35 -19.15 -9.56
CA ILE A 37 -15.73 -17.94 -9.04
C ILE A 37 -14.23 -18.05 -9.28
N LYS A 38 -13.65 -17.01 -9.85
CA LYS A 38 -12.21 -16.88 -10.07
C LYS A 38 -11.78 -15.42 -10.12
N TYR A 39 -10.55 -15.19 -9.76
CA TYR A 39 -9.87 -13.89 -9.85
C TYR A 39 -8.67 -14.08 -10.77
N SER A 40 -8.49 -13.19 -11.76
CA SER A 40 -7.38 -13.31 -12.72
C SER A 40 -6.56 -12.03 -12.74
N GLY A 41 -5.24 -12.20 -12.70
CA GLY A 41 -4.24 -11.17 -12.94
C GLY A 41 -3.46 -11.44 -14.24
N GLY A 42 -2.37 -10.72 -14.45
CA GLY A 42 -1.54 -10.84 -15.66
C GLY A 42 -0.88 -12.20 -15.84
N PHE A 43 -0.54 -12.89 -14.76
CA PHE A 43 0.24 -14.14 -14.80
C PHE A 43 -0.49 -15.34 -14.22
N CYS A 44 -1.45 -15.11 -13.33
CA CYS A 44 -2.11 -16.15 -12.56
C CYS A 44 -3.62 -16.02 -12.57
N VAL A 45 -4.29 -17.16 -12.33
CA VAL A 45 -5.70 -17.24 -11.96
C VAL A 45 -5.82 -17.88 -10.58
N VAL A 46 -6.70 -17.33 -9.73
CA VAL A 46 -6.95 -17.79 -8.36
C VAL A 46 -8.38 -18.29 -8.25
N PHE A 47 -8.54 -19.49 -7.75
CA PHE A 47 -9.83 -20.14 -7.51
C PHE A 47 -10.07 -20.23 -6.00
N PRO A 48 -11.14 -19.61 -5.45
CA PRO A 48 -11.62 -19.97 -4.13
C PRO A 48 -12.02 -21.45 -4.09
N TYR A 49 -11.50 -22.17 -3.10
CA TYR A 49 -11.65 -23.61 -3.00
C TYR A 49 -12.09 -23.99 -1.59
N GLN A 50 -13.19 -24.73 -1.46
CA GLN A 50 -13.75 -25.16 -0.19
C GLN A 50 -13.44 -26.61 0.06
N THR A 51 -12.82 -26.92 1.19
CA THR A 51 -12.70 -28.27 1.74
C THR A 51 -13.68 -28.43 2.91
N PRO A 52 -13.88 -29.64 3.42
CA PRO A 52 -14.73 -29.84 4.60
C PRO A 52 -14.30 -29.04 5.83
N SER A 53 -13.01 -28.76 5.96
CA SER A 53 -12.44 -28.11 7.15
C SER A 53 -12.14 -26.61 6.95
N LYS A 54 -11.79 -26.19 5.73
CA LYS A 54 -11.23 -24.85 5.51
C LYS A 54 -11.44 -24.37 4.07
N LYS A 55 -11.49 -23.09 3.90
CA LYS A 55 -11.46 -22.43 2.59
C LYS A 55 -10.04 -22.04 2.22
N TYR A 56 -9.69 -22.21 0.95
CA TYR A 56 -8.39 -21.89 0.38
C TYR A 56 -8.52 -21.01 -0.86
N ALA A 57 -7.42 -20.37 -1.25
CA ALA A 57 -7.22 -19.77 -2.55
C ALA A 57 -6.20 -20.63 -3.31
N VAL A 58 -6.62 -21.26 -4.41
CA VAL A 58 -5.76 -22.09 -5.26
C VAL A 58 -5.33 -21.25 -6.45
N ARG A 59 -4.02 -21.01 -6.56
CA ARG A 59 -3.41 -20.18 -7.58
C ARG A 59 -2.70 -21.02 -8.63
N CYS A 60 -2.98 -20.73 -9.92
CA CYS A 60 -2.42 -21.41 -11.08
C CYS A 60 -1.82 -20.38 -12.06
N TRP A 61 -0.65 -20.69 -12.64
CA TRP A 61 0.00 -19.81 -13.61
C TRP A 61 -0.48 -20.09 -15.04
N HIS A 62 -0.90 -19.04 -15.75
CA HIS A 62 -1.28 -19.10 -17.17
C HIS A 62 -0.32 -18.33 -18.08
N ALA A 63 0.65 -17.61 -17.53
CA ALA A 63 1.72 -16.93 -18.23
C ALA A 63 3.07 -17.20 -17.57
N GLU A 64 4.13 -17.16 -18.36
CA GLU A 64 5.49 -17.43 -17.89
C GLU A 64 6.01 -16.26 -17.05
N VAL A 65 6.65 -16.59 -15.93
CA VAL A 65 7.46 -15.69 -15.09
C VAL A 65 8.80 -16.37 -14.92
N THR A 66 9.88 -15.62 -15.14
CA THR A 66 11.25 -16.15 -15.03
C THR A 66 11.48 -16.72 -13.63
N ASP A 67 11.94 -17.98 -13.59
CA ASP A 67 12.23 -18.70 -12.35
C ASP A 67 11.07 -18.77 -11.35
N ALA A 68 9.80 -18.75 -11.84
CA ALA A 68 8.60 -18.68 -10.98
C ALA A 68 8.60 -19.74 -9.86
N LYS A 69 8.97 -20.99 -10.17
CA LYS A 69 9.03 -22.09 -9.19
C LYS A 69 9.99 -21.77 -8.04
N ARG A 70 11.26 -21.47 -8.36
CA ARG A 70 12.30 -21.15 -7.38
C ARG A 70 11.91 -19.91 -6.58
N ARG A 71 11.46 -18.85 -7.26
CA ARG A 71 11.04 -17.62 -6.64
C ARG A 71 9.90 -17.86 -5.63
N THR A 72 8.87 -18.59 -6.04
CA THR A 72 7.72 -18.90 -5.19
C THR A 72 8.12 -19.73 -3.97
N GLN A 73 8.97 -20.74 -4.12
CA GLN A 73 9.44 -21.56 -3.01
C GLN A 73 10.26 -20.73 -2.01
N VAL A 74 11.18 -19.91 -2.51
CA VAL A 74 12.02 -19.04 -1.66
C VAL A 74 11.17 -18.05 -0.88
N ILE A 75 10.17 -17.44 -1.52
CA ILE A 75 9.23 -16.53 -0.86
C ILE A 75 8.44 -17.30 0.22
N ALA A 76 7.85 -18.46 -0.11
CA ALA A 76 7.08 -19.27 0.84
C ALA A 76 7.90 -19.60 2.10
N ASP A 77 9.15 -20.02 1.92
CA ASP A 77 10.05 -20.34 3.04
C ASP A 77 10.40 -19.11 3.87
N ALA A 78 10.65 -17.96 3.24
CA ALA A 78 10.96 -16.71 3.92
C ALA A 78 9.76 -16.19 4.74
N LEU A 79 8.56 -16.18 4.15
CA LEU A 79 7.34 -15.76 4.84
C LEU A 79 7.05 -16.63 6.07
N LYS A 80 7.21 -17.95 5.92
CA LYS A 80 7.01 -18.89 7.02
C LYS A 80 8.02 -18.69 8.16
N ARG A 81 9.30 -18.41 7.84
CA ARG A 81 10.33 -18.12 8.84
C ARG A 81 10.13 -16.80 9.56
N SER A 82 9.64 -15.77 8.87
CA SER A 82 9.45 -14.44 9.45
C SER A 82 8.40 -14.41 10.55
N ASN A 83 7.41 -15.30 10.48
CA ASN A 83 6.26 -15.36 11.40
C ASN A 83 5.52 -14.01 11.54
N LEU A 84 5.59 -13.16 10.52
CA LEU A 84 4.89 -11.88 10.50
C LEU A 84 3.37 -12.12 10.30
N PRO A 85 2.50 -11.39 11.00
CA PRO A 85 1.05 -11.60 10.95
C PRO A 85 0.39 -11.08 9.65
N TYR A 86 1.19 -10.48 8.77
CA TYR A 86 0.71 -9.80 7.56
C TYR A 86 0.60 -10.73 6.35
N PHE A 87 1.04 -11.97 6.47
CA PHE A 87 1.03 -12.95 5.39
C PHE A 87 0.02 -14.05 5.64
N VAL A 88 -0.58 -14.55 4.57
CA VAL A 88 -1.43 -15.74 4.61
C VAL A 88 -0.58 -16.99 4.49
N GLY A 89 -1.08 -18.12 4.98
CA GLY A 89 -0.48 -19.43 4.69
C GLY A 89 -0.31 -19.59 3.18
N PHE A 90 0.88 -20.04 2.75
CA PHE A 90 1.31 -20.02 1.36
C PHE A 90 2.20 -21.22 1.10
N ASP A 91 1.62 -22.29 0.53
CA ASP A 91 2.30 -23.54 0.25
C ASP A 91 2.41 -23.75 -1.27
N PHE A 92 3.63 -24.00 -1.73
CA PHE A 92 3.91 -24.32 -3.12
C PHE A 92 3.89 -25.85 -3.33
N PHE A 93 3.16 -26.30 -4.35
CA PHE A 93 3.10 -27.70 -4.78
C PHE A 93 3.54 -27.81 -6.21
N GLU A 94 4.69 -28.47 -6.45
CA GLU A 94 5.19 -28.71 -7.80
C GLU A 94 4.29 -29.59 -8.62
N GLU A 95 3.73 -30.63 -7.98
CA GLU A 95 2.72 -31.54 -8.56
C GLU A 95 1.33 -31.17 -8.01
N GLY A 96 0.75 -30.08 -8.55
CA GLY A 96 -0.47 -29.50 -8.03
C GLY A 96 -1.75 -29.98 -8.72
N ILE A 97 -1.84 -29.79 -10.01
CA ILE A 97 -3.03 -30.13 -10.82
C ILE A 97 -2.65 -30.76 -12.15
N MET A 98 -3.31 -31.85 -12.50
CA MET A 98 -3.17 -32.48 -13.80
C MET A 98 -4.01 -31.76 -14.85
N THR A 99 -3.39 -31.44 -15.99
CA THR A 99 -4.01 -30.80 -17.16
C THR A 99 -3.63 -31.55 -18.43
N PRO A 100 -4.19 -31.23 -19.61
CA PRO A 100 -3.76 -31.84 -20.87
C PRO A 100 -2.28 -31.60 -21.23
N LEU A 101 -1.69 -30.56 -20.65
CA LEU A 101 -0.27 -30.25 -20.80
C LEU A 101 0.62 -30.89 -19.72
N GLY A 102 0.07 -31.85 -18.99
CA GLY A 102 0.72 -32.56 -17.89
C GLY A 102 0.50 -31.92 -16.53
N MET A 103 1.27 -32.38 -15.56
CA MET A 103 1.22 -31.91 -14.19
C MET A 103 1.70 -30.46 -14.11
N GLN A 104 0.91 -29.60 -13.47
CA GLN A 104 1.21 -28.19 -13.31
C GLN A 104 1.39 -27.83 -11.83
N PRO A 105 2.31 -26.94 -11.50
CA PRO A 105 2.46 -26.45 -10.14
C PRO A 105 1.29 -25.52 -9.76
N ILE A 106 0.97 -25.52 -8.47
CA ILE A 106 0.00 -24.58 -7.89
C ILE A 106 0.53 -24.03 -6.57
N VAL A 107 -0.03 -22.89 -6.16
CA VAL A 107 0.08 -22.40 -4.79
C VAL A 107 -1.28 -22.56 -4.10
N VAL A 108 -1.25 -23.08 -2.89
CA VAL A 108 -2.40 -23.13 -2.00
C VAL A 108 -2.20 -22.12 -0.88
N MET A 109 -3.08 -21.14 -0.81
CA MET A 109 -3.05 -20.10 0.20
C MET A 109 -4.24 -20.22 1.13
N ASP A 110 -4.06 -19.82 2.39
CA ASP A 110 -5.18 -19.67 3.28
C ASP A 110 -6.15 -18.60 2.77
N TRP A 111 -7.43 -18.89 2.79
CA TRP A 111 -8.44 -17.88 2.49
C TRP A 111 -8.57 -16.91 3.65
N VAL A 112 -8.58 -15.62 3.35
CA VAL A 112 -8.77 -14.58 4.35
C VAL A 112 -10.13 -13.94 4.18
N ASP A 113 -10.91 -13.91 5.24
CA ASP A 113 -12.16 -13.14 5.29
C ASP A 113 -11.80 -11.68 5.59
N ALA A 114 -11.53 -10.95 4.53
CA ALA A 114 -11.11 -9.56 4.54
C ALA A 114 -11.58 -8.84 3.28
N GLN A 115 -11.54 -7.52 3.29
CA GLN A 115 -11.86 -6.67 2.14
C GLN A 115 -10.58 -6.02 1.61
N SER A 116 -10.52 -5.72 0.31
CA SER A 116 -9.43 -4.87 -0.18
C SER A 116 -9.49 -3.48 0.49
N LEU A 117 -8.34 -2.85 0.67
CA LEU A 117 -8.24 -1.54 1.30
C LEU A 117 -9.19 -0.52 0.65
N LYS A 118 -9.29 -0.51 -0.68
CA LYS A 118 -10.19 0.42 -1.39
C LYS A 118 -11.65 0.19 -1.05
N LYS A 119 -12.10 -1.08 -1.00
CA LYS A 119 -13.48 -1.41 -0.64
C LYS A 119 -13.78 -1.04 0.81
N PHE A 120 -12.85 -1.31 1.71
CA PHE A 120 -12.94 -0.92 3.11
C PHE A 120 -13.09 0.59 3.27
N LEU A 121 -12.25 1.36 2.55
CA LEU A 121 -12.32 2.83 2.57
C LEU A 121 -13.65 3.36 2.05
N ALA A 122 -14.22 2.76 0.99
CA ALA A 122 -15.54 3.14 0.47
C ALA A 122 -16.64 3.02 1.53
N GLU A 123 -16.61 1.93 2.31
CA GLU A 123 -17.60 1.65 3.35
C GLU A 123 -17.42 2.53 4.61
N HIS A 124 -16.17 2.96 4.91
CA HIS A 124 -15.83 3.69 6.13
C HIS A 124 -15.35 5.12 5.89
N ILE A 125 -15.63 5.70 4.71
CA ILE A 125 -15.05 6.99 4.31
C ILE A 125 -15.39 8.16 5.23
N THR A 126 -16.49 8.10 5.97
CA THR A 126 -16.90 9.12 6.96
C THR A 126 -16.34 8.89 8.35
N GLU A 127 -15.65 7.76 8.56
CA GLU A 127 -15.13 7.35 9.86
C GLU A 127 -13.63 7.68 9.98
N SER A 128 -13.32 8.97 10.11
CA SER A 128 -11.93 9.48 10.12
C SER A 128 -11.03 8.77 11.13
N ASN A 129 -11.54 8.37 12.28
CA ASN A 129 -10.76 7.67 13.30
C ASN A 129 -10.38 6.26 12.83
N VAL A 130 -11.30 5.55 12.18
CA VAL A 130 -11.05 4.21 11.62
C VAL A 130 -10.00 4.28 10.51
N ILE A 131 -10.10 5.26 9.61
CA ILE A 131 -9.11 5.45 8.54
C ILE A 131 -7.73 5.81 9.12
N ASN A 132 -7.68 6.64 10.17
CA ASN A 132 -6.41 6.95 10.85
C ASN A 132 -5.80 5.71 11.52
N GLU A 133 -6.61 4.84 12.13
CA GLU A 133 -6.14 3.57 12.71
C GLU A 133 -5.57 2.65 11.63
N ILE A 134 -6.22 2.53 10.47
CA ILE A 134 -5.67 1.82 9.31
C ILE A 134 -4.34 2.43 8.86
N ALA A 135 -4.20 3.76 8.84
CA ALA A 135 -2.95 4.41 8.48
C ALA A 135 -1.80 4.05 9.46
N GLU A 136 -2.07 4.01 10.76
CA GLU A 136 -1.06 3.62 11.75
C GLU A 136 -0.75 2.10 11.69
N ASN A 137 -1.75 1.25 11.48
CA ASN A 137 -1.54 -0.18 11.26
C ASN A 137 -0.70 -0.43 10.00
N PHE A 138 -0.95 0.33 8.93
CA PHE A 138 -0.16 0.29 7.70
C PHE A 138 1.30 0.71 7.95
N LYS A 139 1.52 1.83 8.62
CA LYS A 139 2.87 2.29 8.98
C LYS A 139 3.63 1.24 9.81
N LYS A 140 2.96 0.61 10.78
CA LYS A 140 3.55 -0.47 11.57
C LYS A 140 3.90 -1.67 10.69
N MET A 141 2.99 -2.09 9.81
CA MET A 141 3.21 -3.22 8.91
C MET A 141 4.46 -3.02 8.05
N VAL A 142 4.60 -1.87 7.39
CA VAL A 142 5.77 -1.63 6.52
C VAL A 142 7.08 -1.55 7.32
N ALA A 143 7.07 -0.97 8.52
CA ALA A 143 8.25 -0.97 9.40
C ALA A 143 8.67 -2.39 9.81
N ASP A 144 7.70 -3.28 10.07
CA ASP A 144 7.98 -4.69 10.37
C ASP A 144 8.53 -5.44 9.13
N LEU A 145 8.07 -5.08 7.90
CA LEU A 145 8.65 -5.60 6.65
C LEU A 145 10.11 -5.14 6.48
N HIS A 146 10.40 -3.85 6.70
CA HIS A 146 11.77 -3.30 6.61
C HIS A 146 12.73 -3.97 7.60
N THR A 147 12.27 -4.24 8.82
CA THR A 147 13.07 -4.96 9.83
C THR A 147 13.47 -6.36 9.37
N ASN A 148 12.67 -6.97 8.49
CA ASN A 148 12.95 -8.28 7.90
C ASN A 148 13.62 -8.18 6.51
N HIS A 149 13.95 -6.98 6.04
CA HIS A 149 14.46 -6.72 4.68
C HIS A 149 13.55 -7.24 3.58
N PHE A 150 12.24 -7.11 3.76
CA PHE A 150 11.23 -7.50 2.78
C PHE A 150 10.67 -6.27 2.06
N SER A 151 10.37 -6.41 0.77
CA SER A 151 9.43 -5.55 0.07
C SER A 151 8.37 -6.37 -0.64
N HIS A 152 7.16 -5.86 -0.76
CA HIS A 152 6.08 -6.50 -1.49
C HIS A 152 6.30 -6.40 -3.02
N GLY A 153 6.88 -5.31 -3.45
CA GLY A 153 7.20 -5.04 -4.84
C GLY A 153 6.03 -4.60 -5.73
N ASP A 154 4.81 -4.89 -5.35
CA ASP A 154 3.57 -4.34 -5.92
C ASP A 154 2.63 -3.91 -4.80
N LEU A 155 3.15 -3.07 -3.89
CA LEU A 155 2.35 -2.57 -2.78
C LEU A 155 1.35 -1.53 -3.29
N GLN A 156 0.07 -1.90 -3.26
CA GLN A 156 -1.05 -1.09 -3.73
C GLN A 156 -2.35 -1.49 -3.01
N HIS A 157 -3.37 -0.66 -3.11
CA HIS A 157 -4.64 -0.82 -2.40
C HIS A 157 -5.37 -2.15 -2.64
N GLY A 158 -5.16 -2.78 -3.80
CA GLY A 158 -5.77 -4.07 -4.14
C GLY A 158 -5.06 -5.26 -3.49
N ASN A 159 -3.78 -5.10 -3.13
CA ASN A 159 -2.94 -6.13 -2.51
C ASN A 159 -2.90 -6.01 -0.98
N ILE A 160 -3.55 -4.99 -0.42
CA ILE A 160 -3.73 -4.81 1.03
C ILE A 160 -5.16 -5.17 1.38
N MET A 161 -5.32 -6.19 2.22
CA MET A 161 -6.60 -6.64 2.72
C MET A 161 -6.80 -6.20 4.16
N VAL A 162 -8.00 -5.71 4.49
CA VAL A 162 -8.39 -5.26 5.83
C VAL A 162 -9.35 -6.28 6.43
N LYS A 163 -8.98 -6.84 7.59
CA LYS A 163 -9.83 -7.75 8.36
C LYS A 163 -10.84 -6.98 9.22
N PRO A 164 -11.89 -7.66 9.76
CA PRO A 164 -12.86 -7.02 10.64
C PRO A 164 -12.28 -6.40 11.91
N ASP A 165 -11.12 -6.88 12.38
CA ASP A 165 -10.38 -6.35 13.52
C ASP A 165 -9.39 -5.23 13.15
N LEU A 166 -9.49 -4.69 11.94
CA LEU A 166 -8.62 -3.67 11.36
C LEU A 166 -7.16 -4.10 11.15
N SER A 167 -6.82 -5.37 11.40
CA SER A 167 -5.50 -5.88 11.05
C SER A 167 -5.36 -6.02 9.53
N LEU A 168 -4.13 -5.81 9.03
CA LEU A 168 -3.83 -5.83 7.61
C LEU A 168 -3.20 -7.16 7.21
N VAL A 169 -3.53 -7.60 6.00
CA VAL A 169 -2.93 -8.77 5.36
C VAL A 169 -2.57 -8.43 3.92
N LEU A 170 -1.40 -8.84 3.51
CA LEU A 170 -0.91 -8.71 2.14
C LEU A 170 -1.29 -9.94 1.31
N VAL A 171 -1.55 -9.74 0.04
CA VAL A 171 -1.81 -10.79 -0.95
C VAL A 171 -1.04 -10.50 -2.23
N ASP A 172 -0.85 -11.51 -3.06
CA ASP A 172 -0.13 -11.41 -4.36
C ASP A 172 1.36 -11.14 -4.24
N TYR A 173 2.12 -12.17 -3.86
CA TYR A 173 3.56 -12.09 -3.53
C TYR A 173 4.51 -12.24 -4.73
N ASP A 174 4.03 -12.15 -5.97
CA ASP A 174 4.84 -12.42 -7.18
C ASP A 174 6.02 -11.46 -7.37
N SER A 175 5.82 -10.21 -6.96
CA SER A 175 6.84 -9.16 -7.06
C SER A 175 7.74 -9.06 -5.83
N MET A 176 7.50 -9.90 -4.82
CA MET A 176 8.11 -9.76 -3.52
C MET A 176 9.63 -9.94 -3.55
N PHE A 177 10.33 -9.09 -2.82
CA PHE A 177 11.73 -9.26 -2.46
C PHE A 177 11.84 -9.83 -1.05
N VAL A 178 12.68 -10.83 -0.94
CA VAL A 178 13.26 -11.34 0.29
C VAL A 178 14.77 -11.45 0.10
N PRO A 179 15.60 -11.42 1.16
CA PRO A 179 17.07 -11.37 1.01
C PRO A 179 17.67 -12.47 0.11
N GLU A 180 17.07 -13.65 0.10
CA GLU A 180 17.50 -14.79 -0.72
C GLU A 180 17.27 -14.59 -2.22
N LEU A 181 16.45 -13.62 -2.62
CA LEU A 181 16.19 -13.25 -4.02
C LEU A 181 17.11 -12.12 -4.51
N ASN A 182 18.03 -11.64 -3.70
CA ASN A 182 18.95 -10.58 -4.11
C ASN A 182 19.68 -10.94 -5.40
N GLY A 183 19.69 -10.00 -6.35
CA GLY A 183 20.28 -10.20 -7.69
C GLY A 183 19.35 -10.85 -8.72
N MET A 184 18.11 -11.20 -8.36
CA MET A 184 17.13 -11.67 -9.33
C MET A 184 16.51 -10.53 -10.16
N PRO A 185 16.04 -10.84 -11.40
CA PRO A 185 15.35 -9.85 -12.21
C PRO A 185 14.07 -9.32 -11.57
N ASP A 186 13.82 -8.00 -11.70
CA ASP A 186 12.58 -7.33 -11.32
C ASP A 186 11.68 -7.18 -12.55
N GLU A 187 10.91 -8.23 -12.86
CA GLU A 187 10.06 -8.31 -14.05
C GLU A 187 8.65 -7.76 -13.82
N ILE A 188 8.19 -7.74 -12.57
CA ILE A 188 6.84 -7.29 -12.19
C ILE A 188 6.95 -5.98 -11.45
N LYS A 189 6.60 -4.87 -12.12
CA LYS A 189 6.84 -3.51 -11.61
C LYS A 189 5.69 -2.93 -10.79
N GLY A 190 4.57 -3.61 -10.71
CA GLY A 190 3.38 -3.13 -10.03
C GLY A 190 2.59 -2.06 -10.78
N LEU A 191 1.61 -1.45 -10.09
CA LEU A 191 0.65 -0.52 -10.68
C LEU A 191 1.22 0.90 -10.79
N VAL A 192 1.04 1.52 -11.97
CA VAL A 192 1.38 2.93 -12.20
C VAL A 192 0.57 3.81 -11.22
N GLY A 193 1.22 4.84 -10.66
CA GLY A 193 0.66 5.67 -9.59
C GLY A 193 1.15 5.27 -8.19
N TYR A 194 1.59 4.02 -8.01
CA TYR A 194 2.25 3.56 -6.78
C TYR A 194 3.76 3.39 -6.94
N GLN A 195 4.29 3.49 -8.15
CA GLN A 195 5.69 3.21 -8.42
C GLN A 195 6.45 4.49 -8.74
N HIS A 196 7.64 4.62 -8.15
CA HIS A 196 8.59 5.67 -8.52
C HIS A 196 9.04 5.49 -9.98
N GLU A 197 9.21 6.59 -10.72
CA GLU A 197 9.63 6.55 -12.14
C GLU A 197 10.93 5.76 -12.35
N ALA A 198 11.89 5.92 -11.46
CA ALA A 198 13.18 5.23 -11.56
C ALA A 198 13.06 3.70 -11.46
N ARG A 199 12.00 3.15 -10.84
CA ARG A 199 11.82 1.72 -10.72
C ARG A 199 11.65 1.03 -12.07
N TRP A 200 11.06 1.71 -13.05
CA TRP A 200 10.92 1.16 -14.40
C TRP A 200 12.26 0.87 -15.07
N LYS A 201 13.33 1.53 -14.63
CA LYS A 201 14.70 1.35 -15.12
C LYS A 201 15.48 0.31 -14.31
N ASN A 202 15.02 -0.06 -13.11
CA ASN A 202 15.65 -1.08 -12.29
C ASN A 202 15.53 -2.45 -12.96
N LYS A 203 16.65 -3.18 -12.98
CA LYS A 203 16.71 -4.52 -13.56
C LYS A 203 16.57 -5.63 -12.52
N LEU A 204 16.89 -5.33 -11.28
CA LEU A 204 16.94 -6.28 -10.18
C LEU A 204 15.93 -5.91 -9.10
N VAL A 205 15.42 -6.91 -8.41
CA VAL A 205 14.56 -6.72 -7.22
C VAL A 205 15.32 -5.96 -6.12
N SER A 206 14.63 -5.17 -5.33
CA SER A 206 15.22 -4.35 -4.28
C SER A 206 14.34 -4.34 -3.04
N GLU A 207 14.95 -4.33 -1.86
CA GLU A 207 14.24 -4.13 -0.58
C GLU A 207 13.54 -2.76 -0.48
N LYS A 208 13.98 -1.79 -1.28
CA LYS A 208 13.43 -0.43 -1.33
C LYS A 208 12.32 -0.25 -2.38
N ALA A 209 11.86 -1.35 -2.99
CA ALA A 209 10.88 -1.29 -4.06
C ALA A 209 9.58 -0.59 -3.65
N ASP A 210 9.21 -0.66 -2.37
CA ASP A 210 7.94 -0.14 -1.85
C ASP A 210 8.03 1.25 -1.19
N TYR A 211 9.21 1.80 -0.93
CA TYR A 211 9.36 3.06 -0.18
C TYR A 211 8.55 4.22 -0.78
N PHE A 212 8.39 4.24 -2.08
CA PHE A 212 7.55 5.23 -2.75
C PHE A 212 6.05 4.95 -2.55
N SER A 213 5.61 3.71 -2.80
CA SER A 213 4.21 3.30 -2.66
C SER A 213 3.71 3.42 -1.23
N GLU A 214 4.58 3.17 -0.24
CA GLU A 214 4.27 3.34 1.17
C GLU A 214 3.86 4.78 1.50
N LEU A 215 4.65 5.75 1.04
CA LEU A 215 4.33 7.16 1.25
C LEU A 215 3.06 7.59 0.50
N VAL A 216 2.87 7.10 -0.74
CA VAL A 216 1.65 7.34 -1.53
C VAL A 216 0.41 6.83 -0.81
N ILE A 217 0.45 5.59 -0.29
CA ILE A 217 -0.67 4.96 0.42
C ILE A 217 -0.92 5.67 1.75
N TYR A 218 0.12 5.90 2.55
CA TYR A 218 0.00 6.56 3.85
C TYR A 218 -0.57 7.98 3.72
N LEU A 219 -0.05 8.77 2.78
CA LEU A 219 -0.58 10.11 2.48
C LEU A 219 -2.03 10.04 2.01
N SER A 220 -2.40 9.06 1.18
CA SER A 220 -3.79 8.88 0.73
C SER A 220 -4.72 8.59 1.91
N LEU A 221 -4.33 7.73 2.84
CA LEU A 221 -5.11 7.42 4.04
C LEU A 221 -5.26 8.66 4.93
N LYS A 222 -4.18 9.38 5.20
CA LYS A 222 -4.22 10.62 6.02
C LYS A 222 -5.07 11.71 5.35
N ALA A 223 -4.99 11.83 4.03
CA ALA A 223 -5.79 12.80 3.28
C ALA A 223 -7.29 12.45 3.31
N LEU A 224 -7.65 11.19 3.11
CA LEU A 224 -9.05 10.74 3.16
C LEU A 224 -9.64 10.86 4.57
N ALA A 225 -8.87 10.59 5.61
CA ALA A 225 -9.30 10.82 6.99
C ALA A 225 -9.59 12.30 7.29
N LYS A 226 -8.86 13.23 6.67
CA LYS A 226 -9.02 14.69 6.84
C LYS A 226 -10.07 15.29 5.91
N MET A 227 -10.16 14.79 4.69
CA MET A 227 -10.97 15.31 3.60
C MET A 227 -11.80 14.19 2.96
N PRO A 228 -12.78 13.59 3.66
CA PRO A 228 -13.55 12.45 3.14
C PRO A 228 -14.33 12.78 1.86
N SER A 229 -14.64 14.07 1.61
CA SER A 229 -15.28 14.51 0.36
C SER A 229 -14.46 14.18 -0.90
N LEU A 230 -13.14 14.02 -0.77
CA LEU A 230 -12.26 13.62 -1.89
C LEU A 230 -12.71 12.32 -2.55
N TRP A 231 -13.28 11.40 -1.76
CA TRP A 231 -13.78 10.14 -2.31
C TRP A 231 -14.80 10.36 -3.43
N LYS A 232 -15.76 11.24 -3.17
CA LYS A 232 -16.81 11.58 -4.11
C LYS A 232 -16.33 12.57 -5.18
N ASP A 233 -15.60 13.61 -4.76
CA ASP A 233 -15.16 14.71 -5.63
C ASP A 233 -14.22 14.23 -6.75
N LEU A 234 -13.46 13.15 -6.49
CA LEU A 234 -12.54 12.54 -7.46
C LEU A 234 -13.08 11.25 -8.07
N ASN A 235 -14.36 10.90 -7.82
CA ASN A 235 -14.98 9.65 -8.29
C ASN A 235 -14.10 8.41 -8.03
N MET A 236 -13.57 8.30 -6.80
CA MET A 236 -12.56 7.28 -6.47
C MET A 236 -13.06 5.84 -6.58
N GLU A 237 -14.37 5.61 -6.58
CA GLU A 237 -14.94 4.26 -6.81
C GLU A 237 -14.53 3.70 -8.17
N ASP A 238 -14.46 4.55 -9.20
CA ASP A 238 -14.20 4.16 -10.58
C ASP A 238 -12.71 4.31 -10.97
N THR A 239 -11.84 4.76 -10.07
CA THR A 239 -10.40 4.89 -10.35
C THR A 239 -9.66 3.57 -10.16
N GLU A 240 -8.55 3.38 -10.86
CA GLU A 240 -7.64 2.21 -10.66
C GLU A 240 -6.65 2.42 -9.51
N THR A 241 -6.55 3.63 -8.97
CA THR A 241 -5.66 3.99 -7.87
C THR A 241 -6.48 4.53 -6.68
N LEU A 242 -5.82 4.79 -5.55
CA LEU A 242 -6.41 5.58 -4.48
C LEU A 242 -6.44 7.06 -4.89
N LEU A 243 -5.68 7.90 -4.22
CA LEU A 243 -5.75 9.35 -4.37
C LEU A 243 -4.95 9.88 -5.57
N PHE A 244 -3.85 9.21 -5.93
CA PHE A 244 -2.93 9.70 -6.96
C PHE A 244 -2.98 8.82 -8.19
N SER A 245 -3.25 9.42 -9.35
CA SER A 245 -3.11 8.77 -10.65
C SER A 245 -1.64 8.75 -11.10
N GLY A 246 -1.33 7.98 -12.15
CA GLY A 246 -0.01 8.03 -12.77
C GLY A 246 0.34 9.43 -13.33
N GLU A 247 -0.66 10.18 -13.82
CA GLU A 247 -0.49 11.56 -14.29
C GLU A 247 -0.16 12.53 -13.15
N ASP A 248 -0.78 12.33 -11.98
CA ASP A 248 -0.47 13.13 -10.79
C ASP A 248 0.99 12.93 -10.38
N ILE A 249 1.47 11.70 -10.35
CA ILE A 249 2.87 11.38 -10.02
C ILE A 249 3.81 11.99 -11.07
N GLN A 250 3.51 11.86 -12.37
CA GLN A 250 4.32 12.46 -13.43
C GLN A 250 4.35 13.99 -13.38
N SER A 251 3.33 14.62 -12.79
CA SER A 251 3.24 16.07 -12.63
C SER A 251 4.26 16.64 -11.63
N LYS A 252 4.95 15.80 -10.87
CA LYS A 252 5.93 16.18 -9.84
C LYS A 252 5.41 17.24 -8.88
N GLY A 253 4.18 17.06 -8.40
CA GLY A 253 3.58 17.95 -7.43
C GLY A 253 2.85 19.17 -7.99
N SER A 254 2.75 19.33 -9.31
CA SER A 254 2.08 20.47 -9.94
C SER A 254 0.58 20.26 -10.22
N SER A 255 0.07 19.01 -10.09
CA SER A 255 -1.34 18.71 -10.34
C SER A 255 -2.27 19.30 -9.27
N ASN A 256 -3.58 19.30 -9.57
CA ASN A 256 -4.59 19.89 -8.69
C ASN A 256 -4.66 19.18 -7.33
N ILE A 257 -4.46 17.87 -7.28
CA ILE A 257 -4.52 17.14 -6.02
C ILE A 257 -3.45 17.60 -5.04
N PHE A 258 -2.22 17.83 -5.48
CA PHE A 258 -1.16 18.34 -4.61
C PHE A 258 -1.50 19.73 -4.06
N ARG A 259 -2.06 20.63 -4.89
CA ARG A 259 -2.50 21.96 -4.44
C ARG A 259 -3.62 21.87 -3.42
N LEU A 260 -4.57 20.96 -3.62
CA LEU A 260 -5.68 20.74 -2.70
C LEU A 260 -5.18 20.21 -1.35
N LEU A 261 -4.32 19.21 -1.36
CA LEU A 261 -3.78 18.65 -0.12
C LEU A 261 -2.95 19.67 0.68
N LYS A 262 -2.22 20.57 0.00
CA LYS A 262 -1.46 21.66 0.64
C LYS A 262 -2.34 22.72 1.30
N THR A 263 -3.66 22.69 1.16
CA THR A 263 -4.57 23.56 1.92
C THR A 263 -4.71 23.14 3.40
N ASP A 264 -4.36 21.90 3.73
CA ASP A 264 -4.32 21.39 5.10
C ASP A 264 -2.88 21.36 5.61
N SER A 265 -2.63 22.13 6.70
CA SER A 265 -1.26 22.30 7.23
C SER A 265 -0.64 21.01 7.78
N GLU A 266 -1.45 20.02 8.18
CA GLU A 266 -0.95 18.74 8.67
C GLU A 266 -0.54 17.80 7.53
N LEU A 267 -1.11 17.99 6.33
CA LEU A 267 -0.76 17.21 5.15
C LEU A 267 0.45 17.78 4.39
N VAL A 268 0.74 19.08 4.54
CA VAL A 268 1.85 19.75 3.85
C VAL A 268 3.17 18.98 3.98
N PRO A 269 3.62 18.57 5.18
CA PRO A 269 4.90 17.86 5.31
C PRO A 269 4.96 16.53 4.53
N LEU A 270 3.85 15.78 4.49
CA LEU A 270 3.76 14.53 3.74
C LEU A 270 3.75 14.78 2.23
N VAL A 271 3.02 15.80 1.79
CA VAL A 271 2.98 16.22 0.38
C VAL A 271 4.35 16.68 -0.09
N ASP A 272 5.04 17.49 0.70
CA ASP A 272 6.39 17.97 0.36
C ASP A 272 7.39 16.81 0.34
N LYS A 273 7.25 15.83 1.24
CA LYS A 273 8.08 14.61 1.24
C LYS A 273 7.81 13.76 0.00
N LEU A 274 6.57 13.62 -0.45
CA LEU A 274 6.25 12.91 -1.68
C LEU A 274 6.85 13.63 -2.91
N CYS A 275 6.79 14.98 -2.94
CA CYS A 275 7.45 15.76 -3.99
C CYS A 275 8.98 15.55 -3.97
N GLU A 276 9.60 15.54 -2.78
CA GLU A 276 11.02 15.22 -2.62
C GLU A 276 11.35 13.82 -3.18
N PHE A 277 10.51 12.83 -2.89
CA PHE A 277 10.72 11.47 -3.40
C PHE A 277 10.66 11.43 -4.93
N MET A 278 9.66 12.08 -5.54
CA MET A 278 9.53 12.13 -7.00
C MET A 278 10.73 12.78 -7.73
N ASP A 279 11.52 13.59 -7.03
CA ASP A 279 12.71 14.24 -7.58
C ASP A 279 14.00 13.42 -7.38
N LYS A 280 13.96 12.31 -6.65
CA LYS A 280 15.12 11.44 -6.46
C LYS A 280 15.48 10.72 -7.77
N PRO A 281 16.77 10.57 -8.10
CA PRO A 281 17.19 9.92 -9.34
C PRO A 281 17.00 8.40 -9.33
N THR A 282 17.04 7.76 -8.15
CA THR A 282 16.89 6.31 -7.99
C THR A 282 16.01 5.97 -6.79
N ILE A 283 15.47 4.75 -6.76
CA ILE A 283 14.74 4.26 -5.58
C ILE A 283 15.68 4.02 -4.38
N GLU A 284 16.98 3.85 -4.63
CA GLU A 284 17.97 3.67 -3.57
C GLU A 284 18.20 4.95 -2.76
N ASP A 285 17.83 6.11 -3.31
CA ASP A 285 17.88 7.42 -2.64
C ASP A 285 16.66 7.70 -1.76
N LEU A 286 15.66 6.81 -1.78
CA LEU A 286 14.47 6.91 -0.95
C LEU A 286 14.76 6.40 0.47
N MET A 287 13.98 6.88 1.43
CA MET A 287 14.00 6.44 2.82
C MET A 287 12.70 5.69 3.16
N PRO A 288 12.69 4.79 4.14
CA PRO A 288 11.49 4.08 4.56
C PRO A 288 10.45 5.04 5.17
N LEU A 289 9.19 4.61 5.18
CA LEU A 289 8.06 5.44 5.62
C LEU A 289 8.23 5.96 7.06
N GLU A 290 8.69 5.12 7.98
CA GLU A 290 8.88 5.48 9.39
C GLU A 290 9.84 6.65 9.56
N ASP A 291 10.91 6.74 8.74
CA ASP A 291 11.85 7.86 8.75
C ASP A 291 11.29 9.09 8.02
N ALA A 292 10.51 8.86 6.97
CA ALA A 292 9.92 9.93 6.16
C ALA A 292 8.86 10.73 6.92
N VAL A 293 8.16 10.11 7.91
CA VAL A 293 7.06 10.71 8.66
C VAL A 293 7.42 11.15 10.08
N VAL A 294 8.69 11.04 10.49
CA VAL A 294 9.14 11.54 11.81
C VAL A 294 8.92 13.04 11.90
N SER A 295 8.11 13.47 12.86
CA SER A 295 7.91 14.90 13.13
C SER A 295 9.19 15.52 13.69
N LYS A 296 9.49 16.76 13.26
CA LYS A 296 10.68 17.50 13.76
C LYS A 296 10.73 17.63 15.29
N SER A 297 9.60 17.44 16.00
CA SER A 297 9.53 17.46 17.46
C SER A 297 10.15 16.23 18.11
N GLU A 298 10.10 15.05 17.49
CA GLU A 298 10.70 13.84 18.03
C GLU A 298 12.23 13.78 17.81
N SER A 299 12.71 14.41 16.73
CA SER A 299 14.15 14.44 16.42
C SER A 299 14.98 15.30 17.39
N ILE A 300 14.35 16.23 18.13
CA ILE A 300 15.03 17.08 19.11
C ILE A 300 15.14 16.37 20.47
N SER A 301 14.16 15.54 20.84
CA SER A 301 14.19 14.83 22.14
C SER A 301 15.19 13.67 22.17
N SER A 302 15.51 13.05 21.04
CA SER A 302 16.48 11.95 20.98
C SER A 302 17.94 12.41 20.99
N LYS A 303 18.23 13.64 20.57
CA LYS A 303 19.59 14.22 20.57
C LYS A 303 20.06 14.72 21.95
N TRP A 304 19.17 14.77 22.96
CA TRP A 304 19.52 15.28 24.30
C TRP A 304 19.71 14.22 25.37
N LYS A 305 19.84 12.94 25.03
CA LYS A 305 20.18 11.85 25.97
C LYS A 305 21.69 11.56 26.03
N GLY A 306 22.51 12.58 26.09
CA GLY A 306 23.95 12.38 26.20
C GLY A 306 24.71 13.69 26.43
N GLY A 307 24.52 14.34 27.56
CA GLY A 307 25.35 15.49 27.96
C GLY A 307 25.42 15.61 29.48
N ASN A 308 26.61 15.40 30.00
CA ASN A 308 26.97 15.46 31.41
C ASN A 308 26.51 16.75 32.12
N GLY A 309 26.07 16.53 33.36
CA GLY A 309 25.50 17.55 34.22
C GLY A 309 26.30 18.83 34.39
N TYR A 310 25.61 19.94 34.22
CA TYR A 310 26.00 21.20 34.82
C TYR A 310 25.18 21.43 36.10
N LYS A 311 25.88 21.55 37.24
CA LYS A 311 25.30 21.94 38.51
C LYS A 311 24.84 23.39 38.44
N ALA A 312 23.54 23.62 38.65
CA ALA A 312 22.99 24.96 38.82
C ALA A 312 23.39 25.52 40.20
N THR A 313 24.14 26.63 40.18
CA THR A 313 24.33 27.49 41.35
C THR A 313 23.17 28.46 41.45
N THR A 314 22.37 28.28 42.50
CA THR A 314 21.33 29.21 42.90
C THR A 314 21.90 30.58 43.34
N LYS A 315 21.49 31.67 42.67
CA LYS A 315 21.40 33.00 43.32
C LYS A 315 20.01 33.57 43.07
N ARG A 316 19.33 33.75 44.20
CA ARG A 316 18.11 34.57 44.29
C ARG A 316 18.42 36.01 43.98
N GLY A 317 17.59 36.67 43.19
CA GLY A 317 17.51 38.13 42.99
C GLY A 317 16.09 38.47 42.53
N GLU A 318 15.50 39.37 43.23
CA GLU A 318 14.10 39.79 43.29
C GLU A 318 13.51 40.28 41.97
N VAL A 319 12.24 39.97 41.81
CA VAL A 319 11.00 40.68 41.35
C VAL A 319 11.19 42.04 40.64
N ASP A 320 10.66 42.11 39.41
CA ASP A 320 9.97 43.30 38.94
C ASP A 320 8.84 42.96 37.93
N ASN A 321 7.75 43.59 38.16
CA ASN A 321 6.38 43.67 37.70
C ASN A 321 6.13 43.52 36.17
N PRO A 322 5.16 42.67 35.72
CA PRO A 322 4.84 42.51 34.30
C PRO A 322 3.66 43.38 33.85
N ASN A 323 3.79 44.72 33.95
CA ASN A 323 2.75 45.62 33.45
C ASN A 323 3.27 46.92 32.83
N GLU A 324 4.23 46.80 31.90
CA GLU A 324 4.57 47.93 31.04
C GLU A 324 5.22 47.47 29.72
N ILE A 325 4.45 46.92 28.79
CA ILE A 325 4.70 47.04 27.35
C ILE A 325 3.36 46.82 26.59
N ALA A 326 2.46 47.75 26.78
CA ALA A 326 1.29 47.95 25.94
C ALA A 326 1.35 49.39 25.39
N GLY A 327 1.95 49.57 24.24
CA GLY A 327 1.90 50.84 23.55
C GLY A 327 3.06 51.10 22.65
N LYS A 328 3.01 50.60 21.42
CA LYS A 328 3.56 51.18 20.19
C LYS A 328 3.62 50.14 19.08
N TRP A 329 2.54 49.98 18.34
CA TRP A 329 2.61 49.69 16.89
C TRP A 329 1.32 50.22 16.26
N GLY A 330 1.50 51.21 15.41
CA GLY A 330 0.45 51.95 14.75
C GLY A 330 -0.32 51.17 13.70
N LYS A 331 -1.47 51.72 13.39
CA LYS A 331 -2.45 51.30 12.37
C LYS A 331 -1.81 51.06 11.02
N GLY A 332 -1.91 49.82 10.49
CA GLY A 332 -1.61 49.49 9.13
C GLY A 332 -2.73 48.68 8.52
N ASN A 333 -3.23 49.15 7.44
CA ASN A 333 -4.28 48.76 6.49
C ASN A 333 -4.79 47.30 6.57
N GLY A 334 -6.14 47.18 6.63
CA GLY A 334 -6.87 45.94 6.66
C GLY A 334 -6.64 45.04 5.42
N TYR A 335 -6.05 43.88 5.66
CA TYR A 335 -6.09 42.76 4.73
C TYR A 335 -7.30 41.90 5.09
N VAL A 336 -8.33 41.92 4.21
CA VAL A 336 -9.45 41.00 4.31
C VAL A 336 -8.95 39.63 3.90
N LYS A 337 -8.85 38.68 4.85
CA LYS A 337 -8.54 37.28 4.53
C LYS A 337 -9.66 36.71 3.63
N PRO A 338 -9.32 36.11 2.47
CA PRO A 338 -10.31 35.41 1.67
C PRO A 338 -10.96 34.27 2.48
N ASN A 339 -12.25 34.08 2.26
CA ASN A 339 -13.01 33.02 2.93
C ASN A 339 -12.55 31.66 2.40
N LYS A 340 -11.82 30.91 3.24
CA LYS A 340 -11.25 29.58 2.92
C LYS A 340 -12.29 28.58 2.39
N GLU A 341 -13.56 28.78 2.69
CA GLU A 341 -14.65 27.92 2.27
C GLU A 341 -15.08 28.17 0.81
N GLU A 342 -14.98 29.40 0.32
CA GLU A 342 -15.24 29.73 -1.08
C GLU A 342 -14.12 29.27 -2.01
N GLU A 343 -12.86 29.34 -1.58
CA GLU A 343 -11.73 28.79 -2.36
C GLU A 343 -11.78 27.27 -2.45
N ARG A 344 -12.15 26.58 -1.35
CA ARG A 344 -12.35 25.12 -1.36
C ARG A 344 -13.47 24.71 -2.32
N LYS A 345 -14.62 25.41 -2.33
CA LYS A 345 -15.74 25.14 -3.24
C LYS A 345 -15.37 25.36 -4.71
N LYS A 346 -14.61 26.41 -5.01
CA LYS A 346 -14.14 26.70 -6.38
C LYS A 346 -13.12 25.66 -6.87
N LEU A 347 -12.26 25.14 -5.98
CA LEU A 347 -11.26 24.15 -6.35
C LEU A 347 -11.91 22.77 -6.56
N SER A 348 -12.82 22.35 -5.69
CA SER A 348 -13.59 21.11 -5.79
C SER A 348 -14.45 21.07 -7.07
N SER A 349 -15.15 22.15 -7.40
CA SER A 349 -15.93 22.23 -8.65
C SER A 349 -15.05 22.17 -9.92
N SER A 350 -13.87 22.76 -9.89
CA SER A 350 -12.90 22.74 -10.98
C SER A 350 -12.29 21.35 -11.21
N ILE A 351 -12.16 20.55 -10.13
CA ILE A 351 -11.67 19.17 -10.20
C ILE A 351 -12.75 18.26 -10.80
N SER A 352 -14.00 18.34 -10.32
CA SER A 352 -15.10 17.51 -10.82
C SER A 352 -15.48 17.80 -12.29
N GLU A 353 -15.26 19.03 -12.79
CA GLU A 353 -15.49 19.36 -14.21
C GLU A 353 -14.43 18.76 -15.16
N LYS A 354 -13.18 18.64 -14.72
CA LYS A 354 -12.08 18.09 -15.54
C LYS A 354 -12.12 16.57 -15.71
N PHE A 355 -12.80 15.86 -14.82
CA PHE A 355 -12.88 14.40 -14.85
C PHE A 355 -14.21 13.87 -15.43
N LYS A 356 -15.09 14.73 -15.96
CA LYS A 356 -16.24 14.28 -16.76
C LYS A 356 -15.73 13.76 -18.09
N LYS A 357 -15.89 12.46 -18.35
CA LYS A 357 -15.71 11.88 -19.69
C LYS A 357 -16.66 12.59 -20.66
N PRO A 358 -16.24 12.91 -21.88
CA PRO A 358 -17.19 13.28 -22.94
C PRO A 358 -18.10 12.09 -23.23
N GLU A 359 -19.39 12.35 -23.38
CA GLU A 359 -20.40 11.38 -23.77
C GLU A 359 -20.10 10.75 -25.14
#